data_11a58390c0281b4a5a12027d65268d1a
#
_entry.id   11a58390c0281b4a5a12027d65268d1a
#
_cell.length_a   1.000
_cell.length_b   1.000
_cell.length_c   1.000
_cell.angle_alpha   90.00
_cell.angle_beta   90.00
_cell.angle_gamma   90.00
#
_symmetry.space_group_name_H-M   'P 1'
#
loop_
_entity.id
_entity.type
_entity.pdbx_description
1 polymer ?
#
loop_
_entity_poly.entity_id
_entity_poly.type
_entity_poly.pdbx_seq_one_letter_code
_entity_poly.pdbx_strand_id
1 'polypeptide(L)'
;MSHETLTFVVLWIVNALIALIYLLIGALVYVPACDLKQEQGEEVQYDNQRAFLIRFIVMVLCPVVGPAFFLCSYLLFKTVFRQTVDLEDVVFGKERVRTHLKADEERERNIAPLEEALAVSDKQNLRMLMLNVIRGDLQKSLESITMALNSEDSETSHYAASVLCDELNKFRSQVQKMYTGMQQEGEEETDYEEMMLDYMNSVLSQKVFTTLEQTKYVKMLEEATESLYRKNRERIFVKQYEGLCLRLLELKKFPETEKWCRRLVQQHGNTLEAYTCQLKLYFTMGEREKFFQVMQELKQSDVIIDNETLELIRIFS
;
A
#
# COMPACT_ATOMS: atom_id res chain seq x y z
N MET A 1 -62.38 13.53 -18.57
CA MET A 1 -60.88 13.56 -18.60
C MET A 1 -60.52 14.01 -20.01
N SER A 2 -59.67 15.04 -20.13
CA SER A 2 -59.26 15.48 -21.48
C SER A 2 -58.34 14.38 -22.09
N HIS A 3 -58.31 14.33 -23.43
CA HIS A 3 -57.49 13.34 -24.13
C HIS A 3 -56.01 13.44 -23.70
N GLU A 4 -55.54 14.64 -23.40
CA GLU A 4 -54.17 14.90 -22.91
C GLU A 4 -53.90 14.32 -21.51
N THR A 5 -54.88 14.38 -20.59
CA THR A 5 -54.70 13.78 -19.24
C THR A 5 -54.67 12.26 -19.31
N LEU A 6 -55.43 11.66 -20.23
CA LEU A 6 -55.41 10.21 -20.44
C LEU A 6 -54.06 9.74 -21.00
N THR A 7 -53.51 10.43 -22.00
CA THR A 7 -52.22 10.11 -22.59
C THR A 7 -51.07 10.25 -21.58
N PHE A 8 -51.10 11.28 -20.74
CA PHE A 8 -50.11 11.48 -19.67
C PHE A 8 -50.16 10.34 -18.64
N VAL A 9 -51.35 9.95 -18.19
CA VAL A 9 -51.51 8.84 -17.23
C VAL A 9 -51.01 7.51 -17.81
N VAL A 10 -51.33 7.21 -19.07
CA VAL A 10 -50.86 6.00 -19.75
C VAL A 10 -49.32 6.00 -19.85
N LEU A 11 -48.72 7.12 -20.23
CA LEU A 11 -47.29 7.25 -20.36
C LEU A 11 -46.59 7.08 -18.99
N TRP A 12 -47.19 7.62 -17.93
CA TRP A 12 -46.64 7.46 -16.56
C TRP A 12 -46.74 6.02 -16.08
N ILE A 13 -47.85 5.30 -16.35
CA ILE A 13 -48.03 3.87 -16.01
C ILE A 13 -46.97 3.02 -16.76
N VAL A 14 -46.77 3.25 -18.05
CA VAL A 14 -45.77 2.52 -18.84
C VAL A 14 -44.38 2.77 -18.29
N ASN A 15 -44.04 4.01 -17.94
CA ASN A 15 -42.77 4.35 -17.32
C ASN A 15 -42.56 3.64 -15.96
N ALA A 16 -43.60 3.61 -15.13
CA ALA A 16 -43.52 2.92 -13.83
C ALA A 16 -43.31 1.39 -13.99
N LEU A 17 -43.95 0.78 -15.01
CA LEU A 17 -43.72 -0.63 -15.34
C LEU A 17 -42.28 -0.89 -15.79
N ILE A 18 -41.70 -0.04 -16.65
CA ILE A 18 -40.31 -0.15 -17.10
C ILE A 18 -39.37 -0.04 -15.89
N ALA A 19 -39.60 0.95 -15.02
CA ALA A 19 -38.80 1.14 -13.82
C ALA A 19 -38.87 -0.07 -12.86
N LEU A 20 -40.08 -0.65 -12.71
CA LEU A 20 -40.29 -1.84 -11.87
C LEU A 20 -39.55 -3.07 -12.43
N ILE A 21 -39.66 -3.30 -13.74
CA ILE A 21 -38.94 -4.39 -14.41
C ILE A 21 -37.42 -4.22 -14.23
N TYR A 22 -36.89 -3.02 -14.38
CA TYR A 22 -35.50 -2.71 -14.15
C TYR A 22 -35.07 -3.03 -12.71
N LEU A 23 -35.84 -2.65 -11.70
CA LEU A 23 -35.59 -2.96 -10.30
C LEU A 23 -35.59 -4.47 -10.05
N LEU A 24 -36.57 -5.19 -10.57
CA LEU A 24 -36.68 -6.64 -10.38
C LEU A 24 -35.52 -7.40 -11.02
N ILE A 25 -35.15 -7.05 -12.24
CA ILE A 25 -33.99 -7.65 -12.91
C ILE A 25 -32.70 -7.36 -12.15
N GLY A 26 -32.50 -6.10 -11.72
CA GLY A 26 -31.32 -5.71 -10.95
C GLY A 26 -31.22 -6.43 -9.61
N ALA A 27 -32.29 -6.39 -8.83
CA ALA A 27 -32.28 -6.93 -7.46
C ALA A 27 -32.35 -8.46 -7.38
N LEU A 28 -33.09 -9.12 -8.30
CA LEU A 28 -33.33 -10.56 -8.22
C LEU A 28 -32.41 -11.41 -9.11
N VAL A 29 -31.84 -10.81 -10.17
CA VAL A 29 -31.04 -11.57 -11.14
C VAL A 29 -29.59 -11.07 -11.13
N TYR A 30 -29.38 -9.75 -11.30
CA TYR A 30 -28.04 -9.21 -11.48
C TYR A 30 -27.20 -9.24 -10.20
N VAL A 31 -27.74 -8.77 -9.08
CA VAL A 31 -27.00 -8.74 -7.80
C VAL A 31 -26.65 -10.14 -7.32
N PRO A 32 -27.56 -11.12 -7.23
CA PRO A 32 -27.21 -12.47 -6.82
C PRO A 32 -26.22 -13.16 -7.78
N ALA A 33 -26.29 -12.88 -9.08
CA ALA A 33 -25.34 -13.45 -10.05
C ALA A 33 -23.92 -12.85 -9.87
N CYS A 34 -23.81 -11.60 -9.46
CA CYS A 34 -22.52 -10.98 -9.15
C CYS A 34 -21.97 -11.45 -7.80
N ASP A 35 -22.82 -11.64 -6.79
CA ASP A 35 -22.43 -12.20 -5.49
C ASP A 35 -21.81 -13.61 -5.66
N LEU A 36 -22.47 -14.47 -6.47
CA LEU A 36 -21.95 -15.80 -6.76
C LEU A 36 -20.58 -15.79 -7.46
N LYS A 37 -20.34 -14.83 -8.36
CA LYS A 37 -19.03 -14.67 -9.03
C LYS A 37 -17.96 -14.21 -8.07
N GLN A 38 -18.30 -13.31 -7.15
CA GLN A 38 -17.37 -12.83 -6.13
C GLN A 38 -16.99 -13.94 -5.14
N GLU A 39 -17.93 -14.83 -4.79
CA GLU A 39 -17.64 -16.04 -4.00
C GLU A 39 -16.70 -17.02 -4.73
N GLN A 40 -16.69 -17.00 -6.07
CA GLN A 40 -15.78 -17.80 -6.90
C GLN A 40 -14.40 -17.18 -7.09
N GLY A 41 -14.13 -16.01 -6.47
CA GLY A 41 -12.83 -15.34 -6.50
C GLY A 41 -12.62 -14.41 -7.71
N GLU A 42 -13.67 -14.11 -8.48
CA GLU A 42 -13.64 -13.06 -9.50
C GLU A 42 -13.90 -11.70 -8.84
N GLU A 43 -12.99 -10.74 -8.98
CA GLU A 43 -13.24 -9.34 -8.58
C GLU A 43 -14.24 -8.70 -9.56
N VAL A 44 -15.52 -8.69 -9.20
CA VAL A 44 -16.57 -8.05 -9.98
C VAL A 44 -17.05 -6.80 -9.23
N GLN A 45 -16.74 -5.63 -9.79
CA GLN A 45 -17.29 -4.38 -9.28
C GLN A 45 -18.75 -4.26 -9.76
N TYR A 46 -19.69 -4.31 -8.84
CA TYR A 46 -21.13 -4.24 -9.16
C TYR A 46 -21.90 -3.33 -8.21
N ASP A 47 -23.04 -2.83 -8.69
CA ASP A 47 -23.94 -1.98 -7.92
C ASP A 47 -24.73 -2.78 -6.88
N ASN A 48 -24.72 -2.34 -5.65
CA ASN A 48 -25.49 -2.92 -4.55
C ASN A 48 -27.01 -2.72 -4.80
N GLN A 49 -27.84 -3.57 -4.19
CA GLN A 49 -29.34 -3.49 -4.25
C GLN A 49 -29.87 -2.07 -4.00
N ARG A 50 -29.24 -1.31 -3.11
CA ARG A 50 -29.62 0.08 -2.82
C ARG A 50 -29.47 1.01 -4.02
N ALA A 51 -28.51 0.77 -4.90
CA ALA A 51 -28.31 1.55 -6.11
C ALA A 51 -29.47 1.35 -7.10
N PHE A 52 -29.95 0.12 -7.25
CA PHE A 52 -31.12 -0.18 -8.09
C PHE A 52 -32.40 0.47 -7.56
N LEU A 53 -32.56 0.49 -6.23
CA LEU A 53 -33.71 1.15 -5.59
C LEU A 53 -33.69 2.68 -5.80
N ILE A 54 -32.54 3.32 -5.67
CA ILE A 54 -32.39 4.76 -5.93
C ILE A 54 -32.69 5.08 -7.40
N ARG A 55 -32.15 4.29 -8.35
CA ARG A 55 -32.42 4.46 -9.78
C ARG A 55 -33.91 4.27 -10.10
N PHE A 56 -34.56 3.31 -9.48
CA PHE A 56 -36.02 3.11 -9.60
C PHE A 56 -36.80 4.36 -9.18
N ILE A 57 -36.48 4.93 -8.00
CA ILE A 57 -37.13 6.15 -7.52
C ILE A 57 -36.96 7.31 -8.52
N VAL A 58 -35.72 7.51 -9.02
CA VAL A 58 -35.44 8.56 -10.02
C VAL A 58 -36.22 8.34 -11.32
N MET A 59 -36.31 7.09 -11.81
CA MET A 59 -37.06 6.76 -13.03
C MET A 59 -38.56 7.03 -12.87
N VAL A 60 -39.13 6.76 -11.70
CA VAL A 60 -40.57 7.03 -11.44
C VAL A 60 -40.85 8.51 -11.32
N LEU A 61 -39.96 9.28 -10.69
CA LEU A 61 -40.10 10.73 -10.51
C LEU A 61 -39.93 11.51 -11.82
N CYS A 62 -39.06 11.03 -12.72
CA CYS A 62 -38.78 11.70 -13.99
C CYS A 62 -39.19 10.79 -15.17
N PRO A 63 -40.48 10.76 -15.53
CA PRO A 63 -40.99 9.92 -16.63
C PRO A 63 -40.34 10.31 -17.95
N VAL A 64 -39.98 9.30 -18.75
CA VAL A 64 -39.22 9.40 -20.01
C VAL A 64 -37.78 9.84 -19.86
N VAL A 65 -37.47 10.92 -19.13
CA VAL A 65 -36.12 11.46 -18.97
C VAL A 65 -35.27 10.52 -18.10
N GLY A 66 -35.84 9.97 -17.02
CA GLY A 66 -35.14 9.05 -16.13
C GLY A 66 -34.60 7.79 -16.83
N PRO A 67 -35.46 6.99 -17.46
CA PRO A 67 -35.03 5.83 -18.24
C PRO A 67 -34.06 6.17 -19.39
N ALA A 68 -34.30 7.27 -20.11
CA ALA A 68 -33.42 7.72 -21.19
C ALA A 68 -32.04 8.09 -20.69
N PHE A 69 -31.95 8.78 -19.55
CA PHE A 69 -30.69 9.14 -18.93
C PHE A 69 -29.85 7.89 -18.54
N PHE A 70 -30.48 6.91 -17.87
CA PHE A 70 -29.77 5.70 -17.49
C PHE A 70 -29.36 4.84 -18.69
N LEU A 71 -30.19 4.81 -19.75
CA LEU A 71 -29.83 4.13 -21.00
C LEU A 71 -28.64 4.80 -21.68
N CYS A 72 -28.64 6.13 -21.81
CA CYS A 72 -27.52 6.89 -22.38
C CYS A 72 -26.26 6.72 -21.54
N SER A 73 -26.37 6.79 -20.21
CA SER A 73 -25.24 6.56 -19.29
C SER A 73 -24.64 5.17 -19.46
N TYR A 74 -25.47 4.13 -19.58
CA TYR A 74 -25.02 2.76 -19.83
C TYR A 74 -24.31 2.63 -21.20
N LEU A 75 -24.87 3.24 -22.25
CA LEU A 75 -24.25 3.22 -23.58
C LEU A 75 -22.91 3.96 -23.59
N LEU A 76 -22.83 5.13 -22.97
CA LEU A 76 -21.59 5.88 -22.83
C LEU A 76 -20.55 5.08 -22.05
N PHE A 77 -20.94 4.45 -20.95
CA PHE A 77 -20.03 3.61 -20.18
C PHE A 77 -19.50 2.45 -21.02
N LYS A 78 -20.37 1.79 -21.79
CA LYS A 78 -19.96 0.64 -22.62
C LYS A 78 -19.12 1.03 -23.85
N THR A 79 -19.30 2.23 -24.39
CA THR A 79 -18.61 2.66 -25.63
C THR A 79 -17.35 3.48 -25.37
N VAL A 80 -17.39 4.41 -24.40
CA VAL A 80 -16.32 5.38 -24.14
C VAL A 80 -15.46 4.93 -22.96
N PHE A 81 -16.07 4.45 -21.86
CA PHE A 81 -15.36 4.05 -20.64
C PHE A 81 -15.09 2.54 -20.56
N ARG A 82 -14.90 1.88 -21.68
CA ARG A 82 -14.67 0.44 -21.75
C ARG A 82 -13.27 0.03 -21.21
N GLN A 83 -12.32 0.96 -21.17
CA GLN A 83 -11.06 0.73 -20.49
C GLN A 83 -11.28 0.98 -18.99
N THR A 84 -11.21 -0.07 -18.21
CA THR A 84 -11.06 0.06 -16.76
C THR A 84 -9.79 0.86 -16.53
N VAL A 85 -9.95 2.10 -16.07
CA VAL A 85 -8.82 2.86 -15.54
C VAL A 85 -8.36 2.06 -14.34
N ASP A 86 -7.14 1.54 -14.41
CA ASP A 86 -6.52 0.84 -13.32
C ASP A 86 -6.29 1.85 -12.19
N LEU A 87 -7.22 1.87 -11.24
CA LEU A 87 -7.19 2.75 -10.08
C LEU A 87 -6.25 2.21 -8.98
N GLU A 88 -5.63 1.04 -9.19
CA GLU A 88 -4.62 0.51 -8.26
C GLU A 88 -3.39 1.43 -8.16
N ASP A 89 -3.10 2.24 -9.19
CA ASP A 89 -2.01 3.21 -9.16
C ASP A 89 -2.40 4.55 -8.48
N VAL A 90 -3.68 4.75 -8.16
CA VAL A 90 -4.13 5.95 -7.44
C VAL A 90 -4.28 5.63 -5.96
N VAL A 91 -3.19 5.67 -5.24
CA VAL A 91 -3.20 5.62 -3.77
C VAL A 91 -3.82 6.92 -3.25
N PHE A 92 -5.15 6.93 -3.09
CA PHE A 92 -5.81 7.92 -2.26
C PHE A 92 -5.43 7.64 -0.79
N GLY A 93 -4.30 8.18 -0.35
CA GLY A 93 -3.87 8.15 1.03
C GLY A 93 -4.86 8.91 1.92
N LYS A 94 -6.00 8.28 2.24
CA LYS A 94 -6.98 8.77 3.19
C LYS A 94 -6.77 8.16 4.57
N GLU A 95 -5.55 7.87 4.92
CA GLU A 95 -5.17 7.70 6.32
C GLU A 95 -4.66 9.03 6.86
N ARG A 96 -5.59 9.85 7.35
CA ARG A 96 -5.23 10.81 8.39
C ARG A 96 -4.86 9.99 9.62
N VAL A 97 -3.62 9.53 9.66
CA VAL A 97 -3.00 9.13 10.91
C VAL A 97 -2.98 10.40 11.76
N ARG A 98 -3.93 10.51 12.69
CA ARG A 98 -3.81 11.44 13.81
C ARG A 98 -2.70 10.90 14.70
N THR A 99 -1.47 11.07 14.25
CA THR A 99 -0.32 10.93 15.14
C THR A 99 -0.36 12.12 16.09
N HIS A 100 -0.91 11.90 17.28
CA HIS A 100 -0.48 12.66 18.43
C HIS A 100 0.93 12.16 18.82
N LEU A 101 1.88 12.28 17.90
CA LEU A 101 3.28 12.25 18.24
C LEU A 101 3.51 13.53 19.05
N LYS A 102 3.75 13.37 20.35
CA LYS A 102 4.45 14.42 21.11
C LYS A 102 5.68 14.77 20.28
N ALA A 103 5.77 16.06 19.93
CA ALA A 103 6.95 16.59 19.26
C ALA A 103 8.17 16.13 20.05
N ASP A 104 9.09 15.47 19.38
CA ASP A 104 10.37 15.08 19.98
C ASP A 104 11.23 16.35 20.03
N GLU A 105 11.07 17.10 21.14
CA GLU A 105 11.73 18.40 21.35
C GLU A 105 13.27 18.30 21.23
N GLU A 106 13.85 17.15 21.49
CA GLU A 106 15.29 16.93 21.30
C GLU A 106 15.66 16.79 19.82
N ARG A 107 14.77 16.25 19.03
CA ARG A 107 14.95 16.07 17.58
C ARG A 107 14.71 17.35 16.81
N GLU A 108 13.69 18.14 17.19
CA GLU A 108 13.41 19.46 16.57
C GLU A 108 14.49 20.48 16.90
N ARG A 109 15.06 20.43 18.09
CA ARG A 109 16.15 21.35 18.49
C ARG A 109 17.46 21.10 17.76
N ASN A 110 17.69 19.87 17.25
CA ASN A 110 18.91 19.50 16.52
C ASN A 110 18.78 19.64 14.99
N ILE A 111 17.60 19.99 14.48
CA ILE A 111 17.42 20.39 13.09
C ILE A 111 17.69 21.90 13.02
N ALA A 112 18.96 22.29 12.99
CA ALA A 112 19.29 23.63 12.53
C ALA A 112 18.74 23.77 11.10
N PRO A 113 17.96 24.84 10.79
CA PRO A 113 17.46 25.04 9.44
C PRO A 113 18.62 24.93 8.46
N LEU A 114 18.48 24.16 7.41
CA LEU A 114 19.51 23.94 6.39
C LEU A 114 20.04 25.28 5.85
N GLU A 115 19.17 26.33 5.84
CA GLU A 115 19.49 27.71 5.48
C GLU A 115 20.51 28.36 6.43
N GLU A 116 20.39 28.11 7.75
CA GLU A 116 21.35 28.66 8.73
C GLU A 116 22.70 27.93 8.66
N ALA A 117 22.65 26.62 8.44
CA ALA A 117 23.86 25.82 8.23
C ALA A 117 24.58 26.20 6.93
N LEU A 118 23.84 26.54 5.87
CA LEU A 118 24.36 27.03 4.59
C LEU A 118 25.04 28.41 4.71
N ALA A 119 24.53 29.26 5.60
CA ALA A 119 25.07 30.64 5.79
C ALA A 119 26.35 30.69 6.61
N VAL A 120 26.61 29.70 7.48
CA VAL A 120 27.72 29.74 8.48
C VAL A 120 28.84 28.73 8.14
N SER A 121 28.64 27.76 7.24
CA SER A 121 29.59 26.69 7.00
C SER A 121 30.59 27.00 5.88
N ASP A 122 31.86 26.77 6.13
CA ASP A 122 32.92 26.79 5.14
C ASP A 122 32.68 25.68 4.06
N LYS A 123 33.13 25.90 2.82
CA LYS A 123 32.87 25.04 1.65
C LYS A 123 33.18 23.56 1.88
N GLN A 124 34.17 23.22 2.71
CA GLN A 124 34.48 21.83 3.05
C GLN A 124 33.46 21.23 4.01
N ASN A 125 33.01 21.97 4.99
CA ASN A 125 31.96 21.54 5.92
C ASN A 125 30.60 21.41 5.23
N LEU A 126 30.30 22.32 4.30
CA LEU A 126 29.11 22.24 3.45
C LEU A 126 29.07 20.96 2.60
N ARG A 127 30.22 20.58 2.03
CA ARG A 127 30.35 19.35 1.24
C ARG A 127 30.21 18.09 2.09
N MET A 128 30.75 18.09 3.31
CA MET A 128 30.57 17.01 4.29
C MET A 128 29.13 16.95 4.78
N LEU A 129 28.50 18.09 5.05
CA LEU A 129 27.09 18.17 5.45
C LEU A 129 26.19 17.67 4.32
N MET A 130 26.42 18.09 3.09
CA MET A 130 25.71 17.58 1.92
C MET A 130 25.94 16.08 1.68
N LEU A 131 27.16 15.58 1.87
CA LEU A 131 27.46 14.15 1.79
C LEU A 131 26.77 13.36 2.91
N ASN A 132 26.67 13.92 4.10
CA ASN A 132 25.94 13.32 5.22
C ASN A 132 24.41 13.37 5.01
N VAL A 133 23.88 14.47 4.44
CA VAL A 133 22.48 14.57 4.01
C VAL A 133 22.19 13.56 2.89
N ILE A 134 23.10 13.40 1.93
CA ILE A 134 22.95 12.45 0.83
C ILE A 134 23.11 10.99 1.32
N ARG A 135 23.97 10.72 2.31
CA ARG A 135 24.19 9.38 2.87
C ARG A 135 23.22 9.03 4.00
N GLY A 136 22.83 10.02 4.79
CA GLY A 136 22.05 9.78 6.01
C GLY A 136 20.55 9.79 5.79
N ASP A 137 20.03 10.34 4.71
CA ASP A 137 18.64 10.75 4.66
C ASP A 137 17.90 10.56 3.35
N LEU A 138 18.25 9.54 2.56
CA LEU A 138 17.37 9.16 1.44
C LEU A 138 15.95 8.86 1.97
N GLN A 139 15.83 8.19 3.11
CA GLN A 139 14.56 7.90 3.75
C GLN A 139 13.82 9.18 4.16
N LYS A 140 14.46 10.10 4.88
CA LYS A 140 13.84 11.38 5.29
C LYS A 140 13.57 12.31 4.11
N SER A 141 14.47 12.31 3.11
CA SER A 141 14.22 13.04 1.86
C SER A 141 12.98 12.52 1.15
N LEU A 142 12.81 11.20 1.05
CA LEU A 142 11.62 10.59 0.45
C LEU A 142 10.34 10.87 1.24
N GLU A 143 10.40 10.83 2.58
CA GLU A 143 9.28 11.23 3.43
C GLU A 143 8.87 12.69 3.17
N SER A 144 9.84 13.60 3.16
CA SER A 144 9.61 15.04 2.89
C SER A 144 9.09 15.27 1.46
N ILE A 145 9.64 14.60 0.47
CA ILE A 145 9.19 14.66 -0.93
C ILE A 145 7.75 14.15 -1.05
N THR A 146 7.43 13.04 -0.39
CA THR A 146 6.07 12.48 -0.39
C THR A 146 5.06 13.44 0.26
N MET A 147 5.44 14.13 1.34
CA MET A 147 4.62 15.19 1.92
C MET A 147 4.42 16.35 0.95
N ALA A 148 5.47 16.79 0.26
CA ALA A 148 5.40 17.86 -0.72
C ALA A 148 4.58 17.51 -1.97
N LEU A 149 4.58 16.23 -2.39
CA LEU A 149 3.70 15.73 -3.48
C LEU A 149 2.22 15.89 -3.15
N ASN A 150 1.85 15.79 -1.88
CA ASN A 150 0.47 15.94 -1.39
C ASN A 150 0.11 17.39 -1.07
N SER A 151 0.97 18.38 -1.41
CA SER A 151 0.70 19.79 -1.23
C SER A 151 -0.46 20.26 -2.09
N GLU A 152 -1.28 21.17 -1.59
CA GLU A 152 -2.35 21.84 -2.36
C GLU A 152 -1.76 22.80 -3.43
N ASP A 153 -0.50 23.21 -3.26
CA ASP A 153 0.20 24.06 -4.21
C ASP A 153 0.76 23.22 -5.36
N SER A 154 0.23 23.47 -6.57
CA SER A 154 0.59 22.74 -7.80
C SER A 154 2.08 22.91 -8.18
N GLU A 155 2.69 24.03 -7.88
CA GLU A 155 4.10 24.29 -8.18
C GLU A 155 5.01 23.46 -7.27
N THR A 156 4.71 23.44 -5.98
CA THR A 156 5.41 22.62 -4.98
C THR A 156 5.27 21.13 -5.30
N SER A 157 4.07 20.66 -5.65
CA SER A 157 3.82 19.27 -6.01
C SER A 157 4.59 18.86 -7.28
N HIS A 158 4.61 19.74 -8.31
CA HIS A 158 5.35 19.47 -9.54
C HIS A 158 6.87 19.44 -9.32
N TYR A 159 7.40 20.33 -8.50
CA TYR A 159 8.81 20.32 -8.12
C TYR A 159 9.17 19.04 -7.33
N ALA A 160 8.35 18.68 -6.37
CA ALA A 160 8.53 17.45 -5.58
C ALA A 160 8.53 16.19 -6.48
N ALA A 161 7.64 16.13 -7.49
CA ALA A 161 7.61 15.02 -8.45
C ALA A 161 8.91 14.92 -9.27
N SER A 162 9.48 16.06 -9.67
CA SER A 162 10.77 16.10 -10.38
C SER A 162 11.91 15.58 -9.51
N VAL A 163 11.98 16.05 -8.25
CA VAL A 163 12.99 15.61 -7.28
C VAL A 163 12.85 14.11 -6.98
N LEU A 164 11.61 13.62 -6.81
CA LEU A 164 11.35 12.20 -6.61
C LEU A 164 11.88 11.37 -7.78
N CYS A 165 11.61 11.79 -9.01
CA CYS A 165 12.09 11.10 -10.21
C CYS A 165 13.62 10.97 -10.22
N ASP A 166 14.32 12.03 -9.85
CA ASP A 166 15.79 12.04 -9.77
C ASP A 166 16.31 11.09 -8.68
N GLU A 167 15.68 11.11 -7.49
CA GLU A 167 16.06 10.21 -6.38
C GLU A 167 15.79 8.74 -6.73
N LEU A 168 14.66 8.44 -7.38
CA LEU A 168 14.37 7.07 -7.84
C LEU A 168 15.35 6.61 -8.93
N ASN A 169 15.82 7.49 -9.81
CA ASN A 169 16.83 7.16 -10.81
C ASN A 169 18.20 6.87 -10.16
N LYS A 170 18.57 7.63 -9.13
CA LYS A 170 19.76 7.33 -8.32
C LYS A 170 19.67 5.97 -7.64
N PHE A 171 18.51 5.69 -7.02
CA PHE A 171 18.24 4.39 -6.41
C PHE A 171 18.38 3.26 -7.42
N ARG A 172 17.74 3.35 -8.58
CA ARG A 172 17.83 2.34 -9.65
C ARG A 172 19.28 2.06 -10.04
N SER A 173 20.06 3.10 -10.25
CA SER A 173 21.47 3.00 -10.62
C SER A 173 22.29 2.34 -9.52
N GLN A 174 22.08 2.72 -8.26
CA GLN A 174 22.82 2.19 -7.13
C GLN A 174 22.50 0.72 -6.86
N VAL A 175 21.23 0.34 -6.88
CA VAL A 175 20.79 -1.05 -6.73
C VAL A 175 21.37 -1.92 -7.84
N GLN A 176 21.37 -1.43 -9.09
CA GLN A 176 21.94 -2.19 -10.20
C GLN A 176 23.45 -2.42 -10.04
N LYS A 177 24.19 -1.42 -9.54
CA LYS A 177 25.63 -1.55 -9.26
C LYS A 177 25.90 -2.58 -8.16
N MET A 178 25.16 -2.47 -7.04
CA MET A 178 25.30 -3.42 -5.92
C MET A 178 24.93 -4.83 -6.35
N TYR A 179 23.84 -5.01 -7.10
CA TYR A 179 23.40 -6.32 -7.59
C TYR A 179 24.43 -6.95 -8.54
N THR A 180 25.03 -6.14 -9.42
CA THR A 180 26.12 -6.62 -10.30
C THR A 180 27.37 -6.97 -9.50
N GLY A 181 27.71 -6.16 -8.50
CA GLY A 181 28.80 -6.44 -7.57
C GLY A 181 28.60 -7.76 -6.83
N MET A 182 27.43 -7.98 -6.25
CA MET A 182 27.05 -9.22 -5.57
C MET A 182 27.21 -10.46 -6.46
N GLN A 183 26.92 -10.35 -7.77
CA GLN A 183 27.11 -11.46 -8.72
C GLN A 183 28.57 -11.74 -9.05
N GLN A 184 29.47 -10.79 -8.81
CA GLN A 184 30.90 -10.88 -9.09
C GLN A 184 31.72 -11.21 -7.84
N GLU A 185 31.15 -11.04 -6.65
CA GLU A 185 31.78 -11.38 -5.38
C GLU A 185 32.00 -12.88 -5.21
N GLY A 186 33.09 -13.23 -4.49
CA GLY A 186 33.35 -14.58 -4.07
C GLY A 186 32.38 -15.11 -3.02
N GLU A 187 32.47 -16.40 -2.71
CA GLU A 187 31.59 -17.03 -1.73
C GLU A 187 31.83 -16.57 -0.27
N GLU A 188 33.00 -16.01 0.02
CA GLU A 188 33.36 -15.54 1.36
C GLU A 188 33.03 -14.07 1.59
N GLU A 189 32.83 -13.29 0.54
CA GLU A 189 32.52 -11.87 0.59
C GLU A 189 30.99 -11.65 0.65
N THR A 190 30.53 -10.76 1.55
CA THR A 190 29.09 -10.53 1.78
C THR A 190 28.73 -9.03 1.81
N ASP A 191 29.69 -8.17 1.45
CA ASP A 191 29.54 -6.73 1.64
C ASP A 191 28.41 -6.13 0.77
N TYR A 192 28.27 -6.61 -0.47
CA TYR A 192 27.20 -6.11 -1.37
C TYR A 192 25.82 -6.58 -0.95
N GLU A 193 25.66 -7.81 -0.47
CA GLU A 193 24.40 -8.30 0.09
C GLU A 193 23.97 -7.46 1.29
N GLU A 194 24.85 -7.24 2.26
CA GLU A 194 24.56 -6.46 3.46
C GLU A 194 24.17 -5.02 3.10
N MET A 195 24.95 -4.38 2.21
CA MET A 195 24.62 -3.04 1.71
C MET A 195 23.26 -2.99 0.99
N MET A 196 22.94 -4.01 0.19
CA MET A 196 21.66 -4.09 -0.51
C MET A 196 20.50 -4.22 0.48
N LEU A 197 20.61 -5.07 1.49
CA LEU A 197 19.54 -5.29 2.46
C LEU A 197 19.16 -4.00 3.16
N ASP A 198 20.15 -3.26 3.66
CA ASP A 198 19.90 -2.00 4.39
C ASP A 198 19.39 -0.89 3.47
N TYR A 199 20.07 -0.70 2.33
CA TYR A 199 19.73 0.37 1.39
C TYR A 199 18.36 0.17 0.74
N MET A 200 18.06 -1.03 0.25
CA MET A 200 16.79 -1.30 -0.41
C MET A 200 15.62 -1.28 0.57
N ASN A 201 15.77 -1.86 1.77
CA ASN A 201 14.69 -1.87 2.74
C ASN A 201 14.26 -0.46 3.16
N SER A 202 15.22 0.46 3.34
CA SER A 202 14.94 1.85 3.72
C SER A 202 14.08 2.58 2.67
N VAL A 203 14.32 2.34 1.38
CA VAL A 203 13.61 2.98 0.28
C VAL A 203 12.27 2.29 -0.04
N LEU A 204 12.26 0.96 -0.07
CA LEU A 204 11.06 0.17 -0.33
C LEU A 204 9.97 0.35 0.73
N SER A 205 10.37 0.70 1.97
CA SER A 205 9.42 1.01 3.04
C SER A 205 8.57 2.26 2.75
N GLN A 206 9.04 3.18 1.91
CA GLN A 206 8.36 4.44 1.58
C GLN A 206 7.25 4.28 0.54
N LYS A 207 7.12 3.11 -0.09
CA LYS A 207 6.06 2.79 -1.09
C LYS A 207 5.96 3.80 -2.23
N VAL A 208 7.10 4.31 -2.68
CA VAL A 208 7.18 5.31 -3.76
C VAL A 208 7.28 4.72 -5.17
N PHE A 209 7.32 3.40 -5.28
CA PHE A 209 7.40 2.67 -6.55
C PHE A 209 6.03 2.19 -7.01
N THR A 210 5.89 2.01 -8.32
CA THR A 210 4.75 1.26 -8.89
C THR A 210 4.76 -0.19 -8.40
N THR A 211 3.61 -0.84 -8.37
CA THR A 211 3.48 -2.25 -7.93
C THR A 211 4.44 -3.17 -8.68
N LEU A 212 4.62 -2.94 -9.98
CA LEU A 212 5.54 -3.73 -10.81
C LEU A 212 7.01 -3.54 -10.38
N GLU A 213 7.42 -2.30 -10.18
CA GLU A 213 8.78 -1.98 -9.71
C GLU A 213 9.01 -2.47 -8.28
N GLN A 214 8.04 -2.26 -7.40
CA GLN A 214 8.09 -2.77 -6.03
C GLN A 214 8.31 -4.28 -6.03
N THR A 215 7.53 -5.02 -6.81
CA THR A 215 7.67 -6.48 -6.96
C THR A 215 9.06 -6.88 -7.46
N LYS A 216 9.59 -6.16 -8.45
CA LYS A 216 10.94 -6.40 -9.00
C LYS A 216 12.01 -6.20 -7.92
N TYR A 217 11.96 -5.08 -7.20
CA TYR A 217 12.98 -4.77 -6.20
C TYR A 217 12.87 -5.65 -4.95
N VAL A 218 11.66 -5.99 -4.51
CA VAL A 218 11.48 -6.95 -3.41
C VAL A 218 12.02 -8.33 -3.78
N LYS A 219 11.88 -8.76 -5.04
CA LYS A 219 12.49 -9.99 -5.52
C LYS A 219 14.03 -9.92 -5.49
N MET A 220 14.62 -8.79 -5.92
CA MET A 220 16.08 -8.60 -5.83
C MET A 220 16.56 -8.57 -4.37
N LEU A 221 15.79 -7.96 -3.46
CA LEU A 221 16.05 -7.97 -2.03
C LEU A 221 16.01 -9.40 -1.47
N GLU A 222 15.02 -10.21 -1.87
CA GLU A 222 14.92 -11.61 -1.47
C GLU A 222 16.12 -12.44 -1.99
N GLU A 223 16.53 -12.24 -3.24
CA GLU A 223 17.70 -12.91 -3.83
C GLU A 223 18.98 -12.57 -3.09
N ALA A 224 19.18 -11.29 -2.74
CA ALA A 224 20.33 -10.85 -1.94
C ALA A 224 20.31 -11.47 -0.53
N THR A 225 19.14 -11.49 0.12
CA THR A 225 18.98 -12.11 1.44
C THR A 225 19.23 -13.62 1.39
N GLU A 226 18.78 -14.31 0.35
CA GLU A 226 19.02 -15.75 0.15
C GLU A 226 20.51 -16.03 -0.09
N SER A 227 21.20 -15.16 -0.84
CA SER A 227 22.65 -15.25 -1.05
C SER A 227 23.39 -15.10 0.28
N LEU A 228 23.08 -14.06 1.05
CA LEU A 228 23.67 -13.82 2.37
C LEU A 228 23.37 -14.97 3.35
N TYR A 229 22.14 -15.50 3.33
CA TYR A 229 21.75 -16.63 4.18
C TYR A 229 22.58 -17.90 3.88
N ARG A 230 22.95 -18.13 2.62
CA ARG A 230 23.78 -19.27 2.21
C ARG A 230 25.26 -19.05 2.56
N LYS A 231 25.77 -17.83 2.37
CA LYS A 231 27.16 -17.48 2.64
C LYS A 231 27.42 -17.37 4.16
N ASN A 232 26.63 -16.55 4.85
CA ASN A 232 26.75 -16.32 6.28
C ASN A 232 25.44 -15.86 6.92
N ARG A 233 24.65 -16.80 7.42
CA ARG A 233 23.35 -16.51 8.04
C ARG A 233 23.44 -15.66 9.32
N GLU A 234 24.60 -15.67 10.02
CA GLU A 234 24.77 -14.92 11.28
C GLU A 234 24.90 -13.41 11.05
N ARG A 235 25.20 -13.00 9.81
CA ARG A 235 25.28 -11.59 9.42
C ARG A 235 23.94 -10.96 9.07
N ILE A 236 22.85 -11.74 9.04
CA ILE A 236 21.52 -11.19 8.81
C ILE A 236 20.93 -10.76 10.15
N PHE A 237 20.75 -9.46 10.32
CA PHE A 237 20.16 -8.90 11.52
C PHE A 237 18.63 -9.03 11.54
N VAL A 238 18.05 -9.01 12.75
CA VAL A 238 16.60 -9.10 12.99
C VAL A 238 15.82 -8.11 12.13
N LYS A 239 16.26 -6.84 12.05
CA LYS A 239 15.63 -5.79 11.25
C LYS A 239 15.62 -6.07 9.75
N GLN A 240 16.63 -6.76 9.23
CA GLN A 240 16.70 -7.14 7.81
C GLN A 240 15.69 -8.25 7.49
N TYR A 241 15.57 -9.26 8.36
CA TYR A 241 14.52 -10.26 8.26
C TYR A 241 13.13 -9.64 8.32
N GLU A 242 12.89 -8.79 9.32
CA GLU A 242 11.62 -8.09 9.49
C GLU A 242 11.28 -7.28 8.23
N GLY A 243 12.24 -6.46 7.75
CA GLY A 243 12.05 -5.66 6.56
C GLY A 243 11.65 -6.48 5.34
N LEU A 244 12.35 -7.60 5.07
CA LEU A 244 12.00 -8.49 3.96
C LEU A 244 10.62 -9.12 4.15
N CYS A 245 10.31 -9.63 5.35
CA CYS A 245 8.99 -10.22 5.64
C CYS A 245 7.86 -9.22 5.40
N LEU A 246 8.02 -7.96 5.86
CA LEU A 246 7.02 -6.91 5.65
C LEU A 246 6.83 -6.58 4.16
N ARG A 247 7.93 -6.46 3.39
CA ARG A 247 7.84 -6.18 1.93
C ARG A 247 7.17 -7.33 1.17
N LEU A 248 7.47 -8.58 1.51
CA LEU A 248 6.83 -9.75 0.91
C LEU A 248 5.33 -9.83 1.28
N LEU A 249 5.00 -9.49 2.53
CA LEU A 249 3.63 -9.48 3.02
C LEU A 249 2.78 -8.41 2.31
N GLU A 250 3.32 -7.21 2.09
CA GLU A 250 2.69 -6.14 1.32
C GLU A 250 2.35 -6.57 -0.11
N LEU A 251 3.18 -7.42 -0.72
CA LEU A 251 2.95 -8.01 -2.04
C LEU A 251 2.09 -9.29 -1.99
N LYS A 252 1.54 -9.64 -0.83
CA LYS A 252 0.74 -10.85 -0.61
C LYS A 252 1.47 -12.15 -1.00
N LYS A 253 2.80 -12.18 -0.95
CA LYS A 253 3.63 -13.36 -1.22
C LYS A 253 3.76 -14.21 0.03
N PHE A 254 2.65 -14.84 0.41
CA PHE A 254 2.53 -15.57 1.67
C PHE A 254 3.52 -16.75 1.83
N PRO A 255 3.74 -17.62 0.82
CA PRO A 255 4.68 -18.73 0.96
C PRO A 255 6.11 -18.27 1.24
N GLU A 256 6.57 -17.22 0.54
CA GLU A 256 7.89 -16.64 0.73
C GLU A 256 7.98 -15.95 2.09
N THR A 257 6.95 -15.22 2.49
CA THR A 257 6.88 -14.59 3.82
C THR A 257 6.95 -15.63 4.92
N GLU A 258 6.21 -16.74 4.83
CA GLU A 258 6.23 -17.82 5.83
C GLU A 258 7.62 -18.47 5.93
N LYS A 259 8.29 -18.69 4.79
CA LYS A 259 9.66 -19.19 4.73
C LYS A 259 10.62 -18.29 5.53
N TRP A 260 10.55 -16.97 5.32
CA TRP A 260 11.45 -16.02 5.96
C TRP A 260 11.08 -15.78 7.43
N CYS A 261 9.80 -15.73 7.79
CA CYS A 261 9.37 -15.71 9.19
C CYS A 261 9.87 -16.93 9.96
N ARG A 262 9.82 -18.13 9.37
CA ARG A 262 10.34 -19.36 10.00
C ARG A 262 11.85 -19.28 10.24
N ARG A 263 12.63 -18.73 9.28
CA ARG A 263 14.07 -18.53 9.43
C ARG A 263 14.38 -17.51 10.52
N LEU A 264 13.60 -16.41 10.59
CA LEU A 264 13.72 -15.40 11.63
C LEU A 264 13.49 -16.03 13.02
N VAL A 265 12.43 -16.81 13.18
CA VAL A 265 12.15 -17.51 14.46
C VAL A 265 13.26 -18.51 14.83
N GLN A 266 13.83 -19.22 13.85
CA GLN A 266 14.92 -20.17 14.12
C GLN A 266 16.20 -19.50 14.61
N GLN A 267 16.51 -18.29 14.13
CA GLN A 267 17.72 -17.57 14.50
C GLN A 267 17.53 -16.60 15.68
N HIS A 268 16.38 -15.95 15.73
CA HIS A 268 16.07 -14.84 16.65
C HIS A 268 14.69 -15.01 17.30
N GLY A 269 14.32 -16.23 17.73
CA GLY A 269 12.98 -16.55 18.22
C GLY A 269 12.53 -15.77 19.45
N ASN A 270 13.47 -15.24 20.25
CA ASN A 270 13.18 -14.46 21.44
C ASN A 270 13.17 -12.94 21.22
N THR A 271 12.86 -12.50 20.00
CA THR A 271 12.78 -11.07 19.66
C THR A 271 11.34 -10.68 19.36
N LEU A 272 11.00 -9.42 19.63
CA LEU A 272 9.65 -8.91 19.38
C LEU A 272 9.30 -9.00 17.88
N GLU A 273 10.25 -8.71 17.01
CA GLU A 273 10.11 -8.74 15.55
C GLU A 273 9.75 -10.14 15.04
N ALA A 274 10.27 -11.19 15.68
CA ALA A 274 9.93 -12.57 15.30
C ALA A 274 8.44 -12.88 15.57
N TYR A 275 7.89 -12.40 16.67
CA TYR A 275 6.47 -12.54 16.99
C TYR A 275 5.60 -11.63 16.13
N THR A 276 5.98 -10.36 15.97
CA THR A 276 5.18 -9.39 15.20
C THR A 276 5.10 -9.76 13.72
N CYS A 277 6.17 -10.28 13.12
CA CYS A 277 6.15 -10.79 11.74
C CYS A 277 5.18 -11.96 11.58
N GLN A 278 5.17 -12.91 12.52
CA GLN A 278 4.23 -14.04 12.49
C GLN A 278 2.79 -13.59 12.69
N LEU A 279 2.55 -12.68 13.65
CA LEU A 279 1.22 -12.13 13.90
C LEU A 279 0.67 -11.39 12.67
N LYS A 280 1.49 -10.53 12.03
CA LYS A 280 1.11 -9.82 10.79
C LYS A 280 0.84 -10.80 9.64
N LEU A 281 1.66 -11.85 9.49
CA LEU A 281 1.47 -12.88 8.48
C LEU A 281 0.15 -13.62 8.66
N TYR A 282 -0.08 -14.22 9.84
CA TYR A 282 -1.28 -15.04 10.09
C TYR A 282 -2.55 -14.20 10.12
N PHE A 283 -2.48 -12.94 10.59
CA PHE A 283 -3.58 -12.00 10.49
C PHE A 283 -3.97 -11.71 9.03
N THR A 284 -2.98 -11.44 8.17
CA THR A 284 -3.23 -11.13 6.75
C THR A 284 -3.71 -12.34 5.97
N MET A 285 -3.25 -13.54 6.32
CA MET A 285 -3.73 -14.80 5.73
C MET A 285 -5.12 -15.22 6.24
N GLY A 286 -5.63 -14.62 7.32
CA GLY A 286 -6.87 -15.05 7.98
C GLY A 286 -6.75 -16.33 8.81
N GLU A 287 -5.54 -16.80 9.11
CA GLU A 287 -5.23 -18.00 9.89
C GLU A 287 -5.41 -17.74 11.40
N ARG A 288 -6.66 -17.69 11.84
CA ARG A 288 -7.04 -17.30 13.22
C ARG A 288 -6.38 -18.18 14.28
N GLU A 289 -6.35 -19.48 14.09
CA GLU A 289 -5.80 -20.42 15.08
C GLU A 289 -4.31 -20.16 15.33
N LYS A 290 -3.53 -20.03 14.25
CA LYS A 290 -2.10 -19.75 14.33
C LYS A 290 -1.83 -18.37 14.91
N PHE A 291 -2.65 -17.38 14.55
CA PHE A 291 -2.55 -16.02 15.12
C PHE A 291 -2.71 -16.03 16.63
N PHE A 292 -3.76 -16.67 17.17
CA PHE A 292 -3.99 -16.75 18.61
C PHE A 292 -2.94 -17.61 19.32
N GLN A 293 -2.43 -18.64 18.69
CA GLN A 293 -1.33 -19.45 19.22
C GLN A 293 -0.07 -18.59 19.43
N VAL A 294 0.38 -17.88 18.39
CA VAL A 294 1.56 -16.99 18.49
C VAL A 294 1.35 -15.87 19.50
N MET A 295 0.13 -15.33 19.59
CA MET A 295 -0.21 -14.33 20.60
C MET A 295 -0.12 -14.88 22.04
N GLN A 296 -0.51 -16.13 22.26
CA GLN A 296 -0.35 -16.78 23.55
C GLN A 296 1.12 -17.03 23.89
N GLU A 297 1.91 -17.48 22.92
CA GLU A 297 3.36 -17.67 23.07
C GLU A 297 4.04 -16.34 23.44
N LEU A 298 3.70 -15.24 22.76
CA LEU A 298 4.21 -13.91 23.08
C LEU A 298 3.86 -13.47 24.51
N LYS A 299 2.60 -13.69 24.97
CA LYS A 299 2.17 -13.36 26.33
C LYS A 299 2.91 -14.15 27.42
N GLN A 300 3.42 -15.33 27.09
CA GLN A 300 4.17 -16.20 28.02
C GLN A 300 5.68 -16.00 27.90
N SER A 301 6.15 -15.25 26.92
CA SER A 301 7.57 -14.96 26.69
C SER A 301 8.06 -13.81 27.58
N ASP A 302 9.36 -13.76 27.80
CA ASP A 302 10.04 -12.66 28.52
C ASP A 302 10.39 -11.47 27.58
N VAL A 303 9.79 -11.40 26.38
CA VAL A 303 10.07 -10.36 25.39
C VAL A 303 9.44 -9.03 25.79
N ILE A 304 10.21 -7.97 25.72
CA ILE A 304 9.72 -6.60 25.98
C ILE A 304 8.78 -6.20 24.84
N ILE A 305 7.54 -5.93 25.18
CA ILE A 305 6.48 -5.59 24.22
C ILE A 305 6.42 -4.07 24.07
N ASP A 306 6.35 -3.58 22.83
CA ASP A 306 6.11 -2.17 22.54
C ASP A 306 4.64 -1.77 22.67
N ASN A 307 4.36 -0.48 22.62
CA ASN A 307 3.01 0.04 22.79
C ASN A 307 2.05 -0.42 21.68
N GLU A 308 2.53 -0.56 20.45
CA GLU A 308 1.72 -0.98 19.30
C GLU A 308 1.28 -2.44 19.47
N THR A 309 2.20 -3.32 19.80
CA THR A 309 1.90 -4.74 20.08
C THR A 309 1.03 -4.90 21.32
N LEU A 310 1.21 -4.06 22.35
CA LEU A 310 0.37 -4.07 23.54
C LEU A 310 -1.09 -3.70 23.21
N GLU A 311 -1.32 -2.71 22.35
CA GLU A 311 -2.66 -2.35 21.89
C GLU A 311 -3.29 -3.50 21.08
N LEU A 312 -2.53 -4.12 20.19
CA LEU A 312 -2.97 -5.29 19.43
C LEU A 312 -3.40 -6.42 20.36
N ILE A 313 -2.60 -6.72 21.39
CA ILE A 313 -2.95 -7.73 22.42
C ILE A 313 -4.25 -7.36 23.13
N ARG A 314 -4.48 -6.09 23.48
CA ARG A 314 -5.70 -5.63 24.16
C ARG A 314 -6.96 -5.75 23.29
N ILE A 315 -6.83 -5.52 21.98
CA ILE A 315 -7.97 -5.62 21.05
C ILE A 315 -8.42 -7.06 20.87
N PHE A 316 -7.49 -8.02 20.88
CA PHE A 316 -7.77 -9.44 20.62
C PHE A 316 -7.76 -10.32 21.89
N SER A 317 -7.65 -9.73 23.06
CA SER A 317 -7.79 -10.43 24.35
C SER A 317 -9.20 -10.36 24.84
#